data_be6bd2b8c3259549a3a3610107520c18
#
_entry.id   be6bd2b8c3259549a3a3610107520c18
#
_cell.length_a   1.000
_cell.length_b   1.000
_cell.length_c   1.000
_cell.angle_alpha   90.00
_cell.angle_beta   90.00
_cell.angle_gamma   90.00
#
_symmetry.space_group_name_H-M   'P 1'
#
loop_
_entity.id
_entity.type
_entity.pdbx_description
1 polymer ?
#
loop_
_entity_poly.entity_id
_entity_poly.type
_entity_poly.pdbx_seq_one_letter_code
_entity_poly.pdbx_strand_id
1 'polypeptide(L)'
;EVIQTGAIGEFMSLDGIEWRSSAESTSEDIAFDDTLWKRIFSETNTFLKDSYFTKDDISVDIDTATQMFLEEKAAMFHGYPALMQDFQEQMDAELIRIPFFSQISDDSFINMTPSLNIAFNKELEKDQEKLDTALDVLDCMISEQGQKLIADGAGLISLNTDVPTMMEDVSGLE
;
A
#
# COMPACT_ATOMS: atom_id res chain seq x y z
N GLU A 1 -4.86 2.77 -10.94
CA GLU A 1 -4.74 2.16 -9.58
C GLU A 1 -5.50 0.84 -9.46
N VAL A 2 -6.76 0.72 -9.88
CA VAL A 2 -7.53 -0.55 -9.78
C VAL A 2 -6.82 -1.71 -10.48
N ILE A 3 -6.27 -1.48 -11.67
CA ILE A 3 -5.48 -2.48 -12.41
C ILE A 3 -4.21 -2.86 -11.61
N GLN A 4 -3.56 -1.88 -11.03
CA GLN A 4 -2.40 -2.10 -10.17
C GLN A 4 -2.76 -2.92 -8.94
N THR A 5 -3.92 -2.66 -8.34
CA THR A 5 -4.43 -3.39 -7.17
C THR A 5 -4.65 -4.87 -7.49
N GLY A 6 -5.29 -5.18 -8.63
CA GLY A 6 -5.45 -6.55 -9.10
C GLY A 6 -4.11 -7.23 -9.36
N ALA A 7 -3.19 -6.54 -10.03
CA ALA A 7 -1.85 -7.05 -10.28
C ALA A 7 -1.07 -7.31 -8.97
N ILE A 8 -1.20 -6.45 -7.96
CA ILE A 8 -0.53 -6.64 -6.66
C ILE A 8 -1.00 -7.94 -6.01
N GLY A 9 -2.30 -8.25 -6.04
CA GLY A 9 -2.82 -9.50 -5.49
C GLY A 9 -2.12 -10.72 -6.09
N GLU A 10 -1.99 -10.76 -7.41
CA GLU A 10 -1.29 -11.86 -8.10
C GLU A 10 0.22 -11.88 -7.79
N PHE A 11 0.86 -10.72 -7.73
CA PHE A 11 2.28 -10.61 -7.36
C PHE A 11 2.58 -11.03 -5.94
N MET A 12 1.64 -10.87 -5.03
CA MET A 12 1.79 -11.26 -3.63
C MET A 12 1.38 -12.71 -3.37
N SER A 13 0.77 -13.39 -4.35
CA SER A 13 0.48 -14.81 -4.30
C SER A 13 1.76 -15.65 -4.20
N LEU A 14 1.64 -16.92 -3.83
CA LEU A 14 2.78 -17.83 -3.77
C LEU A 14 3.50 -17.93 -5.11
N ASP A 15 2.76 -18.02 -6.21
CA ASP A 15 3.30 -18.03 -7.58
C ASP A 15 4.07 -16.75 -7.90
N GLY A 16 3.54 -15.60 -7.45
CA GLY A 16 4.20 -14.30 -7.62
C GLY A 16 5.48 -14.17 -6.80
N ILE A 17 5.51 -14.72 -5.58
CA ILE A 17 6.72 -14.78 -4.75
C ILE A 17 7.78 -15.65 -5.41
N GLU A 18 7.41 -16.81 -5.92
CA GLU A 18 8.31 -17.71 -6.62
C GLU A 18 8.89 -17.06 -7.88
N TRP A 19 8.04 -16.40 -8.68
CA TRP A 19 8.47 -15.67 -9.85
C TRP A 19 9.47 -14.55 -9.51
N ARG A 20 9.19 -13.73 -8.47
CA ARG A 20 10.09 -12.65 -8.03
C ARG A 20 11.44 -13.18 -7.55
N SER A 21 11.43 -14.23 -6.76
CA SER A 21 12.66 -14.87 -6.26
C SER A 21 13.50 -15.43 -7.41
N SER A 22 12.86 -15.98 -8.43
CA SER A 22 13.49 -16.43 -9.67
C SER A 22 14.08 -15.27 -10.46
N ALA A 23 13.33 -14.17 -10.62
CA ALA A 23 13.76 -12.98 -11.33
C ALA A 23 14.94 -12.26 -10.65
N GLU A 24 15.00 -12.26 -9.33
CA GLU A 24 16.12 -11.69 -8.57
C GLU A 24 17.41 -12.52 -8.69
N SER A 25 17.28 -13.84 -8.87
CA SER A 25 18.41 -14.76 -8.93
C SER A 25 19.06 -14.85 -10.30
N THR A 26 18.36 -14.46 -11.37
CA THR A 26 18.84 -14.57 -12.77
C THR A 26 18.74 -13.22 -13.45
N SER A 27 19.89 -12.56 -13.62
CA SER A 27 19.97 -11.26 -14.33
C SER A 27 19.79 -11.36 -15.86
N GLU A 28 19.72 -12.55 -16.43
CA GLU A 28 19.84 -12.73 -17.89
C GLU A 28 18.57 -13.15 -18.62
N ASP A 29 17.56 -13.74 -17.94
CA ASP A 29 16.37 -14.25 -18.63
C ASP A 29 15.09 -14.07 -17.79
N ILE A 30 14.67 -12.83 -17.57
CA ILE A 30 13.33 -12.57 -17.01
C ILE A 30 12.33 -12.78 -18.15
N ALA A 31 11.66 -13.92 -18.15
CA ALA A 31 10.59 -14.18 -19.09
C ALA A 31 9.25 -13.66 -18.54
N PHE A 32 8.59 -12.79 -19.32
CA PHE A 32 7.23 -12.31 -19.07
C PHE A 32 6.17 -13.18 -19.75
N ASP A 33 6.52 -14.39 -20.15
CA ASP A 33 5.66 -15.30 -20.90
C ASP A 33 4.98 -16.35 -20.02
N ASP A 34 5.26 -16.34 -18.72
CA ASP A 34 4.66 -17.28 -17.80
C ASP A 34 3.15 -17.06 -17.56
N THR A 35 2.57 -17.96 -16.85
CA THR A 35 1.13 -17.97 -16.57
C THR A 35 0.69 -16.80 -15.72
N LEU A 36 1.53 -16.29 -14.83
CA LEU A 36 1.24 -15.16 -13.96
C LEU A 36 0.98 -13.89 -14.77
N TRP A 37 1.93 -13.50 -15.61
CA TRP A 37 1.82 -12.29 -16.44
C TRP A 37 0.69 -12.36 -17.45
N LYS A 38 0.54 -13.49 -18.13
CA LYS A 38 -0.58 -13.71 -19.05
C LYS A 38 -1.91 -13.53 -18.35
N ARG A 39 -2.03 -13.98 -17.12
CA ARG A 39 -3.24 -13.88 -16.33
C ARG A 39 -3.51 -12.43 -15.95
N ILE A 40 -2.55 -11.72 -15.36
CA ILE A 40 -2.66 -10.29 -15.01
C ILE A 40 -3.13 -9.48 -16.23
N PHE A 41 -2.49 -9.67 -17.38
CA PHE A 41 -2.87 -8.94 -18.59
C PHE A 41 -4.22 -9.38 -19.15
N SER A 42 -4.59 -10.65 -19.05
CA SER A 42 -5.89 -11.15 -19.50
C SER A 42 -7.03 -10.56 -18.66
N GLU A 43 -6.88 -10.52 -17.34
CA GLU A 43 -7.88 -9.95 -16.44
C GLU A 43 -8.01 -8.45 -16.64
N THR A 44 -6.89 -7.73 -16.69
CA THR A 44 -6.89 -6.30 -17.02
C THR A 44 -7.63 -6.04 -18.34
N ASN A 45 -7.38 -6.85 -19.36
CA ASN A 45 -8.05 -6.72 -20.65
C ASN A 45 -9.55 -7.04 -20.59
N THR A 46 -9.95 -7.96 -19.71
CA THR A 46 -11.36 -8.25 -19.45
C THR A 46 -12.07 -7.04 -18.83
N PHE A 47 -11.48 -6.44 -17.80
CA PHE A 47 -12.01 -5.21 -17.20
C PHE A 47 -12.18 -4.08 -18.24
N LEU A 48 -11.19 -3.91 -19.12
CA LEU A 48 -11.27 -2.91 -20.18
C LEU A 48 -12.32 -3.22 -21.23
N LYS A 49 -12.49 -4.49 -21.62
CA LYS A 49 -13.47 -4.92 -22.64
C LYS A 49 -14.89 -4.89 -22.12
N ASP A 50 -15.12 -5.26 -20.87
CA ASP A 50 -16.43 -5.31 -20.26
C ASP A 50 -16.93 -3.92 -19.84
N SER A 51 -16.20 -2.87 -20.22
CA SER A 51 -16.56 -1.46 -19.98
C SER A 51 -16.68 -1.09 -18.50
N TYR A 52 -15.96 -1.77 -17.63
CA TYR A 52 -15.83 -1.34 -16.23
C TYR A 52 -15.08 -0.01 -16.09
N PHE A 53 -14.30 0.34 -17.13
CA PHE A 53 -13.61 1.62 -17.23
C PHE A 53 -13.99 2.34 -18.51
N THR A 54 -14.19 3.63 -18.41
CA THR A 54 -14.42 4.53 -19.53
C THR A 54 -13.17 5.35 -19.84
N LYS A 55 -13.18 6.06 -20.98
CA LYS A 55 -12.07 6.97 -21.29
C LYS A 55 -11.99 8.15 -20.32
N ASP A 56 -13.11 8.51 -19.72
CA ASP A 56 -13.21 9.64 -18.80
C ASP A 56 -12.59 9.28 -17.43
N ASP A 57 -12.56 8.00 -17.06
CA ASP A 57 -11.97 7.53 -15.80
C ASP A 57 -10.45 7.77 -15.72
N ILE A 58 -9.78 7.93 -16.87
CA ILE A 58 -8.34 8.27 -16.92
C ILE A 58 -8.08 9.67 -16.33
N SER A 59 -9.08 10.54 -16.35
CA SER A 59 -8.98 11.91 -15.83
C SER A 59 -9.35 12.03 -14.34
N VAL A 60 -9.83 10.95 -13.72
CA VAL A 60 -10.18 10.93 -12.29
C VAL A 60 -8.89 10.80 -11.48
N ASP A 61 -8.52 11.88 -10.80
CA ASP A 61 -7.41 11.89 -9.84
C ASP A 61 -7.86 11.36 -8.46
N ILE A 62 -6.92 11.24 -7.54
CA ILE A 62 -7.18 10.71 -6.20
C ILE A 62 -8.14 11.61 -5.40
N ASP A 63 -8.05 12.92 -5.57
CA ASP A 63 -8.88 13.87 -4.85
C ASP A 63 -10.33 13.76 -5.32
N THR A 64 -10.53 13.69 -6.64
CA THR A 64 -11.85 13.45 -7.24
C THR A 64 -12.43 12.11 -6.78
N ALA A 65 -11.64 11.04 -6.81
CA ALA A 65 -12.09 9.72 -6.36
C ALA A 65 -12.47 9.74 -4.86
N THR A 66 -11.69 10.43 -4.03
CA THR A 66 -11.97 10.62 -2.60
C THR A 66 -13.30 11.33 -2.40
N GLN A 67 -13.55 12.41 -3.12
CA GLN A 67 -14.82 13.14 -3.05
C GLN A 67 -16.01 12.27 -3.50
N MET A 68 -15.85 11.50 -4.57
CA MET A 68 -16.90 10.57 -5.02
C MET A 68 -17.22 9.51 -3.97
N PHE A 69 -16.24 9.03 -3.23
CA PHE A 69 -16.46 8.07 -2.14
C PHE A 69 -17.15 8.73 -0.95
N LEU A 70 -16.69 9.89 -0.51
CA LEU A 70 -17.30 10.66 0.58
C LEU A 70 -18.76 11.07 0.28
N GLU A 71 -19.08 11.31 -0.99
CA GLU A 71 -20.42 11.63 -1.45
C GLU A 71 -21.30 10.37 -1.74
N GLU A 72 -20.83 9.19 -1.35
CA GLU A 72 -21.51 7.90 -1.54
C GLU A 72 -21.81 7.57 -3.01
N LYS A 73 -21.06 8.17 -3.94
CA LYS A 73 -21.16 7.89 -5.38
C LYS A 73 -20.37 6.66 -5.81
N ALA A 74 -19.45 6.19 -4.96
CA ALA A 74 -18.65 4.99 -5.15
C ALA A 74 -18.81 4.07 -3.93
N ALA A 75 -19.09 2.80 -4.15
CA ALA A 75 -19.24 1.81 -3.08
C ALA A 75 -17.89 1.28 -2.54
N MET A 76 -16.83 1.46 -3.29
CA MET A 76 -15.49 0.99 -2.94
C MET A 76 -14.47 2.05 -3.28
N PHE A 77 -13.42 2.13 -2.46
CA PHE A 77 -12.30 3.03 -2.66
C PHE A 77 -10.98 2.30 -2.41
N HIS A 78 -10.03 2.50 -3.30
CA HIS A 78 -8.66 2.03 -3.11
C HIS A 78 -7.81 3.13 -2.52
N GLY A 79 -7.32 2.93 -1.31
CA GLY A 79 -6.53 3.94 -0.61
C GLY A 79 -5.62 3.36 0.45
N TYR A 80 -5.04 4.23 1.24
CA TYR A 80 -4.15 3.87 2.34
C TYR A 80 -4.94 3.77 3.65
N PRO A 81 -4.46 3.01 4.64
CA PRO A 81 -5.09 2.90 5.96
C PRO A 81 -5.37 4.26 6.62
N ALA A 82 -4.51 5.25 6.41
CA ALA A 82 -4.68 6.60 6.96
C ALA A 82 -5.99 7.28 6.53
N LEU A 83 -6.44 7.06 5.29
CA LEU A 83 -7.69 7.63 4.79
C LEU A 83 -8.93 7.02 5.46
N MET A 84 -8.81 5.85 6.05
CA MET A 84 -9.94 5.17 6.68
C MET A 84 -10.47 5.95 7.87
N GLN A 85 -9.60 6.54 8.67
CA GLN A 85 -10.00 7.37 9.79
C GLN A 85 -10.75 8.62 9.31
N ASP A 86 -10.21 9.31 8.31
CA ASP A 86 -10.83 10.50 7.73
C ASP A 86 -12.21 10.18 7.15
N PHE A 87 -12.38 9.03 6.52
CA PHE A 87 -13.67 8.59 6.00
C PHE A 87 -14.66 8.25 7.12
N GLN A 88 -14.23 7.56 8.16
CA GLN A 88 -15.07 7.24 9.32
C GLN A 88 -15.57 8.49 10.05
N GLU A 89 -14.77 9.55 10.07
CA GLU A 89 -15.15 10.83 10.69
C GLU A 89 -16.16 11.63 9.84
N GLN A 90 -16.14 11.44 8.51
CA GLN A 90 -16.91 12.24 7.57
C GLN A 90 -18.14 11.53 7.02
N MET A 91 -18.20 10.20 7.10
CA MET A 91 -19.29 9.39 6.54
C MET A 91 -20.13 8.78 7.64
N ASP A 92 -21.45 8.83 7.50
CA ASP A 92 -22.40 8.07 8.34
C ASP A 92 -22.62 6.67 7.75
N ALA A 93 -21.52 5.93 7.57
CA ALA A 93 -21.53 4.60 6.95
C ALA A 93 -20.57 3.66 7.70
N GLU A 94 -20.94 2.40 7.77
CA GLU A 94 -20.03 1.36 8.24
C GLU A 94 -19.02 1.04 7.13
N LEU A 95 -17.75 1.27 7.39
CA LEU A 95 -16.66 1.03 6.47
C LEU A 95 -15.92 -0.25 6.84
N ILE A 96 -15.75 -1.13 5.87
CA ILE A 96 -14.95 -2.35 6.03
C ILE A 96 -13.70 -2.30 5.16
N ARG A 97 -12.62 -2.87 5.65
CA ARG A 97 -11.39 -3.05 4.87
C ARG A 97 -11.45 -4.39 4.16
N ILE A 98 -11.10 -4.38 2.90
CA ILE A 98 -10.97 -5.59 2.10
C ILE A 98 -9.49 -5.77 1.77
N PRO A 99 -8.87 -6.91 2.16
CA PRO A 99 -7.48 -7.19 1.79
C PRO A 99 -7.35 -7.42 0.29
N PHE A 100 -6.13 -7.37 -0.22
CA PHE A 100 -5.85 -7.86 -1.56
C PHE A 100 -6.12 -9.37 -1.62
N PHE A 101 -6.71 -9.80 -2.69
CA PHE A 101 -6.99 -11.22 -2.94
C PHE A 101 -6.39 -11.63 -4.29
N SER A 102 -6.03 -12.89 -4.40
CA SER A 102 -5.65 -13.52 -5.65
C SER A 102 -6.85 -14.28 -6.21
N GLN A 103 -7.04 -14.25 -7.51
CA GLN A 103 -8.03 -15.12 -8.16
C GLN A 103 -7.55 -16.57 -8.32
N ILE A 104 -6.26 -16.80 -8.04
CA ILE A 104 -5.61 -18.08 -8.22
C ILE A 104 -5.60 -18.90 -6.96
N SER A 105 -5.49 -18.24 -5.82
CA SER A 105 -5.50 -18.86 -4.50
C SER A 105 -6.63 -18.26 -3.67
N ASP A 106 -7.14 -19.04 -2.73
CA ASP A 106 -8.08 -18.56 -1.72
C ASP A 106 -7.39 -17.66 -0.67
N ASP A 107 -6.14 -17.26 -0.92
CA ASP A 107 -5.35 -16.45 0.00
C ASP A 107 -5.70 -14.97 -0.11
N SER A 108 -5.66 -14.30 1.01
CA SER A 108 -5.79 -12.85 1.11
C SER A 108 -4.45 -12.25 1.51
N PHE A 109 -4.10 -11.10 0.94
CA PHE A 109 -2.80 -10.47 1.14
C PHE A 109 -2.94 -9.04 1.64
N ILE A 110 -2.06 -8.68 2.57
CA ILE A 110 -1.84 -7.29 2.96
C ILE A 110 -0.46 -6.90 2.42
N ASN A 111 -0.43 -5.87 1.59
CA ASN A 111 0.84 -5.31 1.14
C ASN A 111 1.39 -4.37 2.20
N MET A 112 2.45 -4.79 2.88
CA MET A 112 3.18 -4.00 3.85
C MET A 112 4.52 -3.60 3.27
N THR A 113 4.70 -2.31 3.01
CA THR A 113 5.97 -1.76 2.54
C THR A 113 6.47 -0.69 3.51
N PRO A 114 7.79 -0.54 3.70
CA PRO A 114 8.33 0.60 4.42
C PRO A 114 7.87 1.89 3.75
N SER A 115 7.03 2.67 4.44
CA SER A 115 6.45 3.89 3.89
C SER A 115 7.33 5.11 4.11
N LEU A 116 8.17 5.08 5.15
CA LEU A 116 9.10 6.15 5.47
C LEU A 116 10.53 5.65 5.36
N ASN A 117 11.28 6.27 4.49
CA ASN A 117 12.72 6.05 4.35
C ASN A 117 13.42 7.38 4.63
N ILE A 118 14.38 7.36 5.57
CA ILE A 118 15.16 8.53 5.93
C ILE A 118 16.57 8.35 5.38
N ALA A 119 17.01 9.30 4.59
CA ALA A 119 18.35 9.35 4.07
C ALA A 119 19.06 10.61 4.54
N PHE A 120 20.29 10.47 5.00
CA PHE A 120 21.13 11.59 5.35
C PHE A 120 21.93 12.07 4.15
N ASN A 121 22.06 13.40 4.02
CA ASN A 121 22.93 13.97 3.02
C ASN A 121 24.39 13.68 3.39
N LYS A 122 25.18 13.18 2.43
CA LYS A 122 26.60 12.88 2.64
C LYS A 122 27.43 14.08 3.12
N GLU A 123 27.01 15.29 2.79
CA GLU A 123 27.71 16.51 3.22
C GLU A 123 27.70 16.69 4.76
N LEU A 124 26.79 16.01 5.47
CA LEU A 124 26.78 16.02 6.95
C LEU A 124 28.04 15.41 7.55
N GLU A 125 28.74 14.52 6.83
CA GLU A 125 30.04 13.97 7.28
C GLU A 125 31.10 15.08 7.52
N LYS A 126 30.93 16.26 6.94
CA LYS A 126 31.83 17.39 7.03
C LYS A 126 31.53 18.36 8.18
N ASP A 127 30.40 18.18 8.86
CA ASP A 127 29.89 19.07 9.89
C ASP A 127 29.32 18.24 11.05
N GLN A 128 30.15 17.94 12.01
CA GLN A 128 29.81 17.05 13.13
C GLN A 128 28.60 17.57 13.93
N GLU A 129 28.50 18.89 14.15
CA GLU A 129 27.39 19.47 14.91
C GLU A 129 26.07 19.26 14.22
N LYS A 130 26.02 19.42 12.88
CA LYS A 130 24.81 19.15 12.10
C LYS A 130 24.50 17.66 12.03
N LEU A 131 25.52 16.82 11.95
CA LEU A 131 25.32 15.37 11.95
C LEU A 131 24.72 14.91 13.28
N ASP A 132 25.26 15.37 14.39
CA ASP A 132 24.76 15.04 15.72
C ASP A 132 23.30 15.51 15.89
N THR A 133 22.99 16.73 15.46
CA THR A 133 21.60 17.23 15.47
C THR A 133 20.67 16.37 14.61
N ALA A 134 21.13 15.95 13.43
CA ALA A 134 20.33 15.10 12.55
C ALA A 134 20.08 13.70 13.16
N LEU A 135 21.07 13.15 13.86
CA LEU A 135 20.94 11.90 14.61
C LEU A 135 19.99 12.04 15.81
N ASP A 136 20.05 13.16 16.55
CA ASP A 136 19.11 13.43 17.64
C ASP A 136 17.64 13.47 17.13
N VAL A 137 17.41 14.06 15.96
CA VAL A 137 16.08 14.04 15.33
C VAL A 137 15.68 12.62 14.96
N LEU A 138 16.58 11.84 14.38
CA LEU A 138 16.29 10.43 14.06
C LEU A 138 15.96 9.64 15.32
N ASP A 139 16.76 9.79 16.38
CA ASP A 139 16.54 9.10 17.66
C ASP A 139 15.17 9.46 18.25
N CYS A 140 14.75 10.71 18.14
CA CYS A 140 13.41 11.13 18.51
C CYS A 140 12.34 10.42 17.68
N MET A 141 12.50 10.34 16.36
CA MET A 141 11.54 9.70 15.46
C MET A 141 11.43 8.18 15.67
N ILE A 142 12.54 7.50 15.96
CA ILE A 142 12.55 6.04 16.20
C ILE A 142 12.22 5.65 17.64
N SER A 143 12.16 6.61 18.57
CA SER A 143 11.73 6.35 19.94
C SER A 143 10.30 5.83 20.00
N GLU A 144 9.92 5.13 21.08
CA GLU A 144 8.56 4.66 21.28
C GLU A 144 7.53 5.79 21.13
N GLN A 145 7.80 6.95 21.74
CA GLN A 145 6.91 8.11 21.66
C GLN A 145 6.84 8.68 20.24
N GLY A 146 7.98 8.79 19.54
CA GLY A 146 8.01 9.26 18.15
C GLY A 146 7.28 8.31 17.21
N GLN A 147 7.51 7.02 17.36
CA GLN A 147 6.83 6.00 16.57
C GLN A 147 5.31 5.99 16.84
N LYS A 148 4.90 6.18 18.10
CA LYS A 148 3.48 6.32 18.43
C LYS A 148 2.84 7.53 17.76
N LEU A 149 3.50 8.69 17.79
CA LEU A 149 2.99 9.89 17.12
C LEU A 149 2.88 9.73 15.60
N ILE A 150 3.85 9.04 14.99
CA ILE A 150 3.85 8.75 13.55
C ILE A 150 2.72 7.76 13.21
N ALA A 151 2.53 6.72 14.02
CA ALA A 151 1.48 5.73 13.82
C ALA A 151 0.08 6.37 13.96
N ASP A 152 -0.14 7.12 15.03
CA ASP A 152 -1.43 7.78 15.31
C ASP A 152 -1.74 8.89 14.27
N GLY A 153 -0.73 9.70 13.90
CA GLY A 153 -0.94 10.84 13.01
C GLY A 153 -0.99 10.50 11.52
N ALA A 154 -0.36 9.40 11.11
CA ALA A 154 -0.30 9.00 9.70
C ALA A 154 -1.02 7.68 9.42
N GLY A 155 -1.67 7.06 10.42
CA GLY A 155 -2.33 5.76 10.27
C GLY A 155 -1.37 4.65 9.81
N LEU A 156 -0.10 4.76 10.21
CA LEU A 156 0.95 3.83 9.81
C LEU A 156 1.17 2.75 10.87
N ILE A 157 1.64 1.60 10.43
CA ILE A 157 2.05 0.53 11.34
C ILE A 157 3.48 0.82 11.79
N SER A 158 3.69 0.90 13.10
CA SER A 158 5.02 1.03 13.66
C SER A 158 5.83 -0.26 13.45
N LEU A 159 7.11 -0.11 13.14
CA LEU A 159 8.07 -1.22 13.16
C LEU A 159 8.59 -1.52 14.58
N ASN A 160 8.27 -0.66 15.55
CA ASN A 160 8.57 -0.90 16.94
C ASN A 160 7.45 -1.76 17.57
N THR A 161 7.79 -2.97 17.99
CA THR A 161 6.85 -3.94 18.57
C THR A 161 6.23 -3.50 19.89
N ASP A 162 6.83 -2.52 20.55
CA ASP A 162 6.32 -1.97 21.82
C ASP A 162 5.25 -0.88 21.59
N VAL A 163 5.07 -0.44 20.36
CA VAL A 163 4.04 0.53 19.97
C VAL A 163 2.82 -0.24 19.45
N PRO A 164 1.69 -0.17 20.15
CA PRO A 164 0.45 -0.79 19.68
C PRO A 164 0.09 -0.21 18.31
N THR A 165 -0.22 -1.07 17.38
CA THR A 165 -0.68 -0.66 16.05
C THR A 165 -2.20 -0.58 16.05
N MET A 166 -2.77 0.38 15.32
CA MET A 166 -4.22 0.46 15.11
C MET A 166 -4.81 -0.76 14.35
N MET A 167 -4.00 -1.79 14.11
CA MET A 167 -4.45 -3.05 13.50
C MET A 167 -5.27 -3.93 14.45
N GLU A 168 -5.42 -3.57 15.72
CA GLU A 168 -6.34 -4.29 16.63
C GLU A 168 -7.81 -4.18 16.18
N ASP A 169 -8.13 -3.27 15.28
CA ASP A 169 -9.48 -3.05 14.73
C ASP A 169 -9.65 -3.56 13.29
N VAL A 170 -8.81 -4.46 12.85
CA VAL A 170 -9.03 -5.19 11.57
C VAL A 170 -10.02 -6.34 11.83
N SER A 171 -11.16 -6.01 12.44
CA SER A 171 -12.31 -6.90 12.58
C SER A 171 -12.91 -7.15 11.19
N GLY A 172 -12.40 -8.13 10.51
CA GLY A 172 -12.82 -8.51 9.16
C GLY A 172 -11.78 -9.37 8.44
N LEU A 173 -10.66 -9.67 9.10
CA LEU A 173 -9.63 -10.57 8.60
C LEU A 173 -9.56 -11.88 9.42
N GLU A 174 -10.64 -12.23 10.14
CA GLU A 174 -10.78 -13.57 10.71
C GLU A 174 -11.34 -14.57 9.69
#